data_efc07eaec565183d43c4d1631752f4a2
#
_entry.id   efc07eaec565183d43c4d1631752f4a2
#
_cell.length_a   1.000
_cell.length_b   1.000
_cell.length_c   1.000
_cell.angle_alpha   90.00
_cell.angle_beta   90.00
_cell.angle_gamma   90.00
#
_symmetry.space_group_name_H-M   'P 1'
#
loop_
_entity.id
_entity.type
_entity.pdbx_description
1 polymer ?
#
loop_
_entity_poly.entity_id
_entity_poly.type
_entity_poly.pdbx_seq_one_letter_code
_entity_poly.pdbx_strand_id
1 'polypeptide(L)'
;MIDQSKKENSRLLFVKHYQTKYMGEFPLWVIMELFTMGMLSRFYSDMLTKDKKLFTSAVYGENYKDIESWLRCCTDLRNICAHYGRLYYRIFSAIPAGMKEVDENAERRLFAAILVVKKLYPDKAKWSNEIFIQLHAIMDEYRDAISLKHIGFPENWEEILA
;
A
#
# COMPACT_ATOMS: atom_id res chain seq x y z
N MET A 1 18.41 -7.52 5.80
CA MET A 1 17.20 -6.69 6.05
C MET A 1 16.98 -6.43 7.54
N ILE A 2 16.72 -7.44 8.38
CA ILE A 2 16.45 -7.29 9.83
C ILE A 2 17.61 -6.61 10.56
N ASP A 3 18.84 -7.09 10.39
CA ASP A 3 20.01 -6.54 11.08
C ASP A 3 20.30 -5.09 10.68
N GLN A 4 20.08 -4.76 9.40
CA GLN A 4 20.19 -3.38 8.92
C GLN A 4 19.15 -2.49 9.61
N SER A 5 17.89 -2.93 9.71
CA SER A 5 16.83 -2.17 10.38
C SER A 5 17.11 -1.98 11.88
N LYS A 6 17.60 -3.01 12.58
CA LYS A 6 18.03 -2.90 13.98
C LYS A 6 19.16 -1.86 14.15
N LYS A 7 20.12 -1.83 13.23
CA LYS A 7 21.25 -0.90 13.25
C LYS A 7 20.80 0.54 13.00
N GLU A 8 19.97 0.78 11.99
CA GLU A 8 19.44 2.10 11.64
C GLU A 8 18.59 2.68 12.76
N ASN A 9 17.86 1.83 13.49
CA ASN A 9 16.98 2.20 14.58
C ASN A 9 17.60 2.03 15.98
N SER A 10 18.91 1.88 16.09
CA SER A 10 19.62 1.61 17.34
C SER A 10 19.44 2.69 18.44
N ARG A 11 18.98 3.90 18.08
CA ARG A 11 18.70 4.99 19.01
C ARG A 11 17.36 4.86 19.72
N LEU A 12 16.43 4.05 19.21
CA LEU A 12 15.11 3.86 19.82
C LEU A 12 15.24 3.09 21.14
N LEU A 13 14.51 3.55 22.15
CA LEU A 13 14.60 2.99 23.52
C LEU A 13 14.28 1.50 23.56
N PHE A 14 13.21 1.08 22.88
CA PHE A 14 12.85 -0.35 22.84
C PHE A 14 13.90 -1.19 22.12
N VAL A 15 14.54 -0.66 21.06
CA VAL A 15 15.64 -1.37 20.37
C VAL A 15 16.81 -1.58 21.32
N LYS A 16 17.24 -0.55 22.05
CA LYS A 16 18.27 -0.65 23.08
C LYS A 16 17.88 -1.65 24.16
N HIS A 17 16.63 -1.64 24.59
CA HIS A 17 16.12 -2.56 25.59
C HIS A 17 16.29 -4.03 25.14
N TYR A 18 15.86 -4.37 23.92
CA TYR A 18 16.02 -5.72 23.38
C TYR A 18 17.49 -6.09 23.15
N GLN A 19 18.32 -5.15 22.72
CA GLN A 19 19.76 -5.38 22.55
C GLN A 19 20.45 -5.69 23.88
N THR A 20 20.11 -4.99 24.96
CA THR A 20 20.78 -5.13 26.25
C THR A 20 20.22 -6.26 27.12
N LYS A 21 18.90 -6.43 27.17
CA LYS A 21 18.25 -7.40 28.06
C LYS A 21 17.97 -8.74 27.43
N TYR A 22 17.85 -8.81 26.11
CA TYR A 22 17.48 -10.03 25.38
C TYR A 22 18.53 -10.42 24.33
N MET A 23 19.79 -9.99 24.53
CA MET A 23 20.92 -10.32 23.64
C MET A 23 20.68 -10.03 22.16
N GLY A 24 19.81 -9.05 21.85
CA GLY A 24 19.43 -8.70 20.48
C GLY A 24 18.40 -9.62 19.84
N GLU A 25 17.79 -10.51 20.60
CA GLU A 25 16.63 -11.30 20.17
C GLU A 25 15.36 -10.45 20.26
N PHE A 26 14.68 -10.30 19.13
CA PHE A 26 13.47 -9.50 19.01
C PHE A 26 12.29 -10.40 18.63
N PRO A 27 11.17 -10.33 19.33
CA PRO A 27 9.93 -10.92 18.85
C PRO A 27 9.56 -10.37 17.47
N LEU A 28 8.93 -11.19 16.64
CA LEU A 28 8.58 -10.80 15.26
C LEU A 28 7.76 -9.49 15.20
N TRP A 29 6.79 -9.33 16.09
CA TRP A 29 5.96 -8.13 16.13
C TRP A 29 6.77 -6.86 16.45
N VAL A 30 7.83 -6.94 17.26
CA VAL A 30 8.74 -5.81 17.54
C VAL A 30 9.61 -5.49 16.31
N ILE A 31 10.05 -6.53 15.58
CA ILE A 31 10.82 -6.33 14.34
C ILE A 31 9.96 -5.63 13.28
N MET A 32 8.69 -5.99 13.19
CA MET A 32 7.75 -5.39 12.22
C MET A 32 7.60 -3.87 12.42
N GLU A 33 7.68 -3.37 13.67
CA GLU A 33 7.68 -1.93 13.99
C GLU A 33 8.88 -1.17 13.38
N LEU A 34 9.96 -1.88 13.08
CA LEU A 34 11.17 -1.30 12.49
C LEU A 34 11.14 -1.31 10.96
N PHE A 35 10.14 -1.93 10.35
CA PHE A 35 10.10 -2.08 8.91
C PHE A 35 9.51 -0.86 8.22
N THR A 36 10.19 -0.41 7.17
CA THR A 36 9.57 0.50 6.19
C THR A 36 8.52 -0.25 5.38
N MET A 37 7.64 0.47 4.68
CA MET A 37 6.63 -0.14 3.79
C MET A 37 7.29 -1.04 2.72
N GLY A 38 8.45 -0.63 2.19
CA GLY A 38 9.22 -1.45 1.24
C GLY A 38 9.75 -2.74 1.87
N MET A 39 10.18 -2.69 3.14
CA MET A 39 10.62 -3.87 3.87
C MET A 39 9.46 -4.82 4.17
N LEU A 40 8.28 -4.30 4.51
CA LEU A 40 7.07 -5.11 4.69
C LEU A 40 6.65 -5.82 3.40
N SER A 41 6.65 -5.10 2.28
CA SER A 41 6.39 -5.66 0.95
C SER A 41 7.38 -6.78 0.61
N ARG A 42 8.66 -6.58 0.89
CA ARG A 42 9.70 -7.59 0.66
C ARG A 42 9.54 -8.78 1.60
N PHE A 43 9.27 -8.54 2.87
CA PHE A 43 9.02 -9.61 3.85
C PHE A 43 7.87 -10.51 3.40
N TYR A 44 6.75 -9.92 2.94
CA TYR A 44 5.64 -10.69 2.38
C TYR A 44 6.08 -11.50 1.14
N SER A 45 6.84 -10.89 0.23
CA SER A 45 7.35 -11.56 -0.98
C SER A 45 8.21 -12.78 -0.65
N ASP A 46 8.99 -12.73 0.42
CA ASP A 46 9.91 -13.77 0.86
C ASP A 46 9.22 -14.88 1.72
N MET A 47 7.95 -14.71 2.11
CA MET A 47 7.18 -15.73 2.84
C MET A 47 6.96 -17.00 2.01
N LEU A 48 6.82 -18.13 2.67
CA LEU A 48 6.47 -19.39 2.01
C LEU A 48 5.11 -19.27 1.30
N THR A 49 5.02 -19.81 0.10
CA THR A 49 3.79 -19.74 -0.71
C THR A 49 2.56 -20.26 0.02
N LYS A 50 2.70 -21.34 0.81
CA LYS A 50 1.60 -21.89 1.63
C LYS A 50 1.06 -20.88 2.64
N ASP A 51 1.95 -20.13 3.29
CA ASP A 51 1.60 -19.15 4.31
C ASP A 51 0.98 -17.90 3.68
N LYS A 52 1.51 -17.45 2.53
CA LYS A 52 0.89 -16.39 1.72
C LYS A 52 -0.55 -16.74 1.33
N LYS A 53 -0.77 -17.96 0.80
CA LYS A 53 -2.11 -18.43 0.41
C LYS A 53 -3.07 -18.47 1.59
N LEU A 54 -2.63 -19.02 2.73
CA LEU A 54 -3.45 -19.10 3.94
C LEU A 54 -3.86 -17.70 4.42
N PHE A 55 -2.90 -16.81 4.54
CA PHE A 55 -3.12 -15.43 4.98
C PHE A 55 -4.07 -14.67 4.05
N THR A 56 -3.79 -14.69 2.74
CA THR A 56 -4.60 -13.91 1.79
C THR A 56 -6.01 -14.41 1.64
N SER A 57 -6.20 -15.73 1.67
CA SER A 57 -7.55 -16.33 1.65
C SER A 57 -8.34 -15.96 2.91
N ALA A 58 -7.70 -15.96 4.09
CA ALA A 58 -8.36 -15.66 5.35
C ALA A 58 -8.71 -14.16 5.53
N VAL A 59 -7.86 -13.26 5.03
CA VAL A 59 -7.97 -11.82 5.30
C VAL A 59 -8.63 -11.05 4.16
N TYR A 60 -8.29 -11.38 2.92
CA TYR A 60 -8.68 -10.61 1.74
C TYR A 60 -9.58 -11.36 0.76
N GLY A 61 -9.58 -12.70 0.77
CA GLY A 61 -10.27 -13.50 -0.25
C GLY A 61 -9.64 -13.42 -1.65
N GLU A 62 -8.42 -12.90 -1.75
CA GLU A 62 -7.74 -12.57 -3.01
C GLU A 62 -6.56 -13.52 -3.29
N ASN A 63 -6.03 -13.47 -4.50
CA ASN A 63 -4.86 -14.26 -4.86
C ASN A 63 -3.59 -13.67 -4.20
N TYR A 64 -2.74 -14.51 -3.63
CA TYR A 64 -1.51 -14.09 -2.97
C TYR A 64 -0.53 -13.33 -3.88
N LYS A 65 -0.52 -13.62 -5.20
CA LYS A 65 0.30 -12.90 -6.19
C LYS A 65 -0.21 -11.49 -6.43
N ASP A 66 -1.52 -11.32 -6.39
CA ASP A 66 -2.13 -10.01 -6.56
C ASP A 66 -1.80 -9.13 -5.34
N ILE A 67 -1.95 -9.65 -4.13
CA ILE A 67 -1.54 -8.96 -2.89
C ILE A 67 -0.05 -8.58 -2.93
N GLU A 68 0.83 -9.45 -3.44
CA GLU A 68 2.25 -9.15 -3.57
C GLU A 68 2.50 -7.94 -4.49
N SER A 69 1.81 -7.87 -5.62
CA SER A 69 1.88 -6.74 -6.54
C SER A 69 1.29 -5.45 -5.92
N TRP A 70 0.18 -5.57 -5.19
CA TRP A 70 -0.50 -4.46 -4.52
C TRP A 70 0.36 -3.82 -3.43
N LEU A 71 1.07 -4.61 -2.64
CA LEU A 71 2.01 -4.09 -1.64
C LEU A 71 3.15 -3.28 -2.27
N ARG A 72 3.61 -3.65 -3.47
CA ARG A 72 4.58 -2.85 -4.23
C ARG A 72 3.96 -1.52 -4.68
N CYS A 73 2.72 -1.55 -5.20
CA CYS A 73 2.00 -0.33 -5.58
C CYS A 73 1.79 0.61 -4.38
N CYS A 74 1.40 0.08 -3.22
CA CYS A 74 1.31 0.86 -1.98
C CYS A 74 2.65 1.48 -1.58
N THR A 75 3.75 0.72 -1.73
CA THR A 75 5.09 1.23 -1.44
C THR A 75 5.46 2.40 -2.36
N ASP A 76 5.21 2.27 -3.65
CA ASP A 76 5.44 3.34 -4.63
C ASP A 76 4.62 4.59 -4.30
N LEU A 77 3.31 4.43 -4.11
CA LEU A 77 2.41 5.54 -3.77
C LEU A 77 2.86 6.24 -2.49
N ARG A 78 3.07 5.46 -1.42
CA ARG A 78 3.54 5.99 -0.12
C ARG A 78 4.84 6.77 -0.26
N ASN A 79 5.82 6.26 -1.02
CA ASN A 79 7.10 6.92 -1.18
C ASN A 79 6.98 8.23 -1.98
N ILE A 80 6.15 8.24 -3.03
CA ILE A 80 5.88 9.48 -3.78
C ILE A 80 5.26 10.53 -2.85
N CYS A 81 4.24 10.16 -2.07
CA CYS A 81 3.59 11.08 -1.12
C CYS A 81 4.56 11.55 -0.02
N ALA A 82 5.36 10.65 0.56
CA ALA A 82 6.33 10.99 1.62
C ALA A 82 7.43 11.95 1.16
N HIS A 83 7.72 11.97 -0.13
CA HIS A 83 8.69 12.90 -0.73
C HIS A 83 8.01 14.09 -1.45
N TYR A 84 6.76 14.39 -1.13
CA TYR A 84 5.99 15.46 -1.75
C TYR A 84 5.95 15.39 -3.28
N GLY A 85 6.02 14.18 -3.83
CA GLY A 85 6.01 13.95 -5.27
C GLY A 85 4.62 14.21 -5.85
N ARG A 86 4.58 14.79 -7.05
CA ARG A 86 3.33 15.02 -7.78
C ARG A 86 2.70 13.70 -8.20
N LEU A 87 1.40 13.50 -7.89
CA LEU A 87 0.62 12.34 -8.29
C LEU A 87 -0.08 12.54 -9.65
N TYR A 88 -0.51 13.77 -9.94
CA TYR A 88 -1.15 14.10 -11.21
C TYR A 88 -0.20 13.88 -12.38
N TYR A 89 -0.67 13.23 -13.45
CA TYR A 89 0.15 12.78 -14.59
C TYR A 89 1.24 11.75 -14.28
N ARG A 90 1.28 11.23 -13.06
CA ARG A 90 2.30 10.24 -12.68
C ARG A 90 2.09 8.91 -13.39
N ILE A 91 3.19 8.30 -13.82
CA ILE A 91 3.26 6.90 -14.25
C ILE A 91 3.94 6.15 -13.12
N PHE A 92 3.24 5.22 -12.51
CA PHE A 92 3.76 4.38 -11.43
C PHE A 92 4.66 3.28 -11.99
N SER A 93 5.70 2.89 -11.24
CA SER A 93 6.60 1.81 -11.63
C SER A 93 5.99 0.44 -11.39
N ALA A 94 5.27 0.27 -10.30
CA ALA A 94 4.55 -0.97 -10.01
C ALA A 94 3.19 -1.01 -10.70
N ILE A 95 2.83 -2.19 -11.22
CA ILE A 95 1.53 -2.48 -11.85
C ILE A 95 0.78 -3.45 -10.94
N PRO A 96 -0.44 -3.11 -10.47
CA PRO A 96 -1.24 -4.03 -9.68
C PRO A 96 -1.83 -5.13 -10.56
N ALA A 97 -1.61 -6.38 -10.19
CA ALA A 97 -2.22 -7.53 -10.88
C ALA A 97 -3.68 -7.75 -10.43
N GLY A 98 -4.47 -8.41 -11.28
CA GLY A 98 -5.83 -8.84 -10.94
C GLY A 98 -6.88 -7.72 -10.82
N MET A 99 -6.59 -6.53 -11.33
CA MET A 99 -7.50 -5.37 -11.28
C MET A 99 -8.43 -5.34 -12.50
N LYS A 100 -9.56 -6.02 -12.41
CA LYS A 100 -10.56 -6.07 -13.50
C LYS A 100 -11.28 -4.73 -13.74
N GLU A 101 -11.27 -3.87 -12.73
CA GLU A 101 -11.91 -2.56 -12.72
C GLU A 101 -11.05 -1.47 -13.38
N VAL A 102 -9.82 -1.81 -13.77
CA VAL A 102 -8.84 -0.87 -14.33
C VAL A 102 -8.62 -1.18 -15.81
N ASP A 103 -8.72 -0.16 -16.65
CA ASP A 103 -8.35 -0.25 -18.06
C ASP A 103 -6.85 -0.56 -18.22
N GLU A 104 -6.48 -1.43 -19.18
CA GLU A 104 -5.08 -1.80 -19.44
C GLU A 104 -4.15 -0.59 -19.65
N ASN A 105 -4.65 0.47 -20.24
CA ASN A 105 -3.88 1.72 -20.45
C ASN A 105 -3.78 2.58 -19.17
N ALA A 106 -4.56 2.27 -18.14
CA ALA A 106 -4.64 2.99 -16.87
C ALA A 106 -3.98 2.28 -15.68
N GLU A 107 -3.48 1.05 -15.85
CA GLU A 107 -2.89 0.24 -14.77
C GLU A 107 -1.74 0.92 -14.03
N ARG A 108 -1.06 1.85 -14.69
CA ARG A 108 0.07 2.62 -14.14
C ARG A 108 -0.32 4.05 -13.75
N ARG A 109 -1.59 4.31 -13.53
CA ARG A 109 -2.12 5.62 -13.18
C ARG A 109 -2.63 5.66 -11.75
N LEU A 110 -2.97 6.86 -11.29
CA LEU A 110 -3.37 7.11 -9.90
C LEU A 110 -4.59 6.30 -9.47
N PHE A 111 -5.58 6.14 -10.36
CA PHE A 111 -6.78 5.35 -10.05
C PHE A 111 -6.44 3.93 -9.60
N ALA A 112 -5.58 3.22 -10.34
CA ALA A 112 -5.16 1.87 -9.99
C ALA A 112 -4.47 1.82 -8.61
N ALA A 113 -3.64 2.81 -8.28
CA ALA A 113 -2.99 2.89 -6.98
C ALA A 113 -4.00 3.14 -5.83
N ILE A 114 -5.00 4.00 -6.05
CA ILE A 114 -6.07 4.26 -5.06
C ILE A 114 -6.95 3.03 -4.88
N LEU A 115 -7.30 2.32 -5.96
CA LEU A 115 -8.08 1.09 -5.89
C LEU A 115 -7.34 0.00 -5.10
N VAL A 116 -6.01 -0.11 -5.26
CA VAL A 116 -5.19 -0.99 -4.42
C VAL A 116 -5.33 -0.62 -2.94
N VAL A 117 -5.24 0.67 -2.61
CA VAL A 117 -5.41 1.12 -1.21
C VAL A 117 -6.80 0.73 -0.69
N LYS A 118 -7.88 0.96 -1.46
CA LYS A 118 -9.24 0.53 -1.10
C LYS A 118 -9.30 -0.97 -0.81
N LYS A 119 -8.78 -1.79 -1.71
CA LYS A 119 -8.82 -3.27 -1.57
C LYS A 119 -8.05 -3.75 -0.33
N LEU A 120 -6.92 -3.15 -0.02
CA LEU A 120 -6.10 -3.49 1.15
C LEU A 120 -6.57 -2.83 2.46
N TYR A 121 -7.44 -1.81 2.39
CA TYR A 121 -7.87 -1.07 3.59
C TYR A 121 -8.71 -1.97 4.51
N PRO A 122 -8.32 -2.15 5.78
CA PRO A 122 -8.93 -3.16 6.64
C PRO A 122 -10.35 -2.81 7.07
N ASP A 123 -10.66 -1.53 7.25
CA ASP A 123 -11.96 -1.04 7.71
C ASP A 123 -12.76 -0.47 6.52
N LYS A 124 -13.62 -1.31 5.94
CA LYS A 124 -14.43 -0.92 4.78
C LYS A 124 -15.44 0.18 5.12
N ALA A 125 -15.98 0.19 6.33
CA ALA A 125 -16.90 1.24 6.75
C ALA A 125 -16.20 2.59 6.87
N LYS A 126 -15.00 2.62 7.43
CA LYS A 126 -14.18 3.84 7.50
C LYS A 126 -13.74 4.31 6.11
N TRP A 127 -13.44 3.38 5.20
CA TRP A 127 -13.16 3.74 3.81
C TRP A 127 -14.32 4.52 3.21
N SER A 128 -15.54 3.96 3.21
CA SER A 128 -16.70 4.58 2.57
C SER A 128 -17.16 5.85 3.28
N ASN A 129 -17.14 5.89 4.61
CA ASN A 129 -17.70 7.01 5.38
C ASN A 129 -16.73 8.19 5.59
N GLU A 130 -15.43 7.98 5.43
CA GLU A 130 -14.44 9.03 5.67
C GLU A 130 -13.55 9.26 4.45
N ILE A 131 -12.82 8.22 3.99
CA ILE A 131 -11.77 8.37 2.98
C ILE A 131 -12.36 8.66 1.61
N PHE A 132 -13.39 7.91 1.21
CA PHE A 132 -14.05 8.11 -0.08
C PHE A 132 -14.71 9.50 -0.16
N ILE A 133 -15.36 9.95 0.93
CA ILE A 133 -15.98 11.28 0.99
C ILE A 133 -14.94 12.39 0.79
N GLN A 134 -13.78 12.27 1.44
CA GLN A 134 -12.69 13.24 1.29
C GLN A 134 -12.10 13.22 -0.14
N LEU A 135 -11.92 12.03 -0.71
CA LEU A 135 -11.47 11.89 -2.09
C LEU A 135 -12.45 12.55 -3.06
N HIS A 136 -13.76 12.27 -2.90
CA HIS A 136 -14.81 12.86 -3.72
C HIS A 136 -14.81 14.39 -3.61
N ALA A 137 -14.71 14.93 -2.41
CA ALA A 137 -14.63 16.38 -2.20
C ALA A 137 -13.43 17.03 -2.91
N ILE A 138 -12.26 16.38 -2.86
CA ILE A 138 -11.07 16.84 -3.58
C ILE A 138 -11.31 16.80 -5.10
N MET A 139 -11.88 15.73 -5.62
CA MET A 139 -12.16 15.59 -7.04
C MET A 139 -13.16 16.64 -7.53
N ASP A 140 -14.15 16.99 -6.71
CA ASP A 140 -15.12 18.06 -6.99
C ASP A 140 -14.48 19.45 -6.96
N GLU A 141 -13.64 19.73 -5.94
CA GLU A 141 -12.95 21.02 -5.81
C GLU A 141 -12.07 21.33 -7.03
N TYR A 142 -11.41 20.30 -7.58
CA TYR A 142 -10.49 20.47 -8.71
C TYR A 142 -11.08 20.02 -10.07
N ARG A 143 -12.40 19.84 -10.15
CA ARG A 143 -13.10 19.30 -11.35
C ARG A 143 -12.72 20.02 -12.64
N ASP A 144 -12.64 21.34 -12.61
CA ASP A 144 -12.32 22.15 -13.79
C ASP A 144 -10.80 22.20 -14.10
N ALA A 145 -9.96 21.80 -13.17
CA ALA A 145 -8.51 21.86 -13.28
C ALA A 145 -7.87 20.51 -13.62
N ILE A 146 -8.58 19.39 -13.42
CA ILE A 146 -8.06 18.04 -13.64
C ILE A 146 -8.81 17.33 -14.76
N SER A 147 -8.09 16.43 -15.43
CA SER A 147 -8.71 15.48 -16.37
C SER A 147 -8.61 14.06 -15.77
N LEU A 148 -9.77 13.42 -15.58
CA LEU A 148 -9.86 12.05 -15.07
C LEU A 148 -9.06 11.06 -15.93
N LYS A 149 -9.08 11.24 -17.25
CA LYS A 149 -8.30 10.41 -18.19
C LYS A 149 -6.80 10.44 -17.89
N HIS A 150 -6.25 11.59 -17.50
CA HIS A 150 -4.80 11.71 -17.23
C HIS A 150 -4.35 10.99 -15.95
N ILE A 151 -5.28 10.74 -15.04
CA ILE A 151 -5.03 10.04 -13.79
C ILE A 151 -5.64 8.63 -13.77
N GLY A 152 -6.21 8.20 -14.91
CA GLY A 152 -6.71 6.85 -15.15
C GLY A 152 -8.06 6.53 -14.48
N PHE A 153 -8.84 7.54 -14.10
CA PHE A 153 -10.17 7.36 -13.53
C PHE A 153 -11.18 7.05 -14.62
N PRO A 154 -11.94 5.95 -14.54
CA PRO A 154 -13.05 5.66 -15.43
C PRO A 154 -14.25 6.55 -15.11
N GLU A 155 -15.25 6.63 -16.00
CA GLU A 155 -16.45 7.45 -15.79
C GLU A 155 -17.23 7.02 -14.53
N ASN A 156 -17.26 5.73 -14.23
CA ASN A 156 -17.95 5.15 -13.06
C ASN A 156 -17.03 4.97 -11.84
N TRP A 157 -15.98 5.76 -11.71
CA TRP A 157 -15.01 5.63 -10.63
C TRP A 157 -15.63 5.74 -9.22
N GLU A 158 -16.70 6.51 -9.08
CA GLU A 158 -17.41 6.68 -7.81
C GLU A 158 -18.03 5.37 -7.36
N GLU A 159 -18.71 4.64 -8.26
CA GLU A 159 -19.28 3.33 -7.97
C GLU A 159 -18.20 2.30 -7.57
N ILE A 160 -17.05 2.37 -8.24
CA ILE A 160 -15.93 1.47 -7.97
C ILE A 160 -15.26 1.78 -6.62
N LEU A 161 -15.15 3.05 -6.25
CA LEU A 161 -14.42 3.48 -5.05
C LEU A 161 -15.32 3.71 -3.80
N ALA A 162 -16.63 3.78 -3.93
CA ALA A 162 -17.58 3.93 -2.82
C ALA A 162 -17.52 2.81 -1.76
#